data_02aacf8f1ea0d15f0d21d236c2685315
#
_entry.id   02aacf8f1ea0d15f0d21d236c2685315
#
_cell.length_a   1.000
_cell.length_b   1.000
_cell.length_c   1.000
_cell.angle_alpha   90.00
_cell.angle_beta   90.00
_cell.angle_gamma   90.00
#
_symmetry.space_group_name_H-M   'P 1'
#
loop_
_entity.id
_entity.type
_entity.pdbx_description
1 polymer ?
#
loop_
_entity_poly.entity_id
_entity_poly.type
_entity_poly.pdbx_seq_one_letter_code
_entity_poly.pdbx_strand_id
1 'polypeptide(L)'
;MNVFLWIVQILLALVMLASGALMLARSREKLADSMTWVTAFTPAQIQGLGLLKVLAAIGLVLPAATGIASIWTPIAAVGVALLMIGAAITHLRAHELPNIVVNAVLFALAAVIACGRFGPYAF
;
A
#
# COMPACT_ATOMS: atom_id res chain seq x y z
N MET A 1 -19.99 10.00 3.81
CA MET A 1 -19.17 8.92 3.25
C MET A 1 -17.97 9.42 2.45
N ASN A 2 -18.13 10.49 1.65
CA ASN A 2 -17.00 11.04 0.89
C ASN A 2 -15.86 11.52 1.79
N VAL A 3 -16.16 12.20 2.90
CA VAL A 3 -15.15 12.63 3.88
C VAL A 3 -14.45 11.42 4.49
N PHE A 4 -15.20 10.38 4.81
CA PHE A 4 -14.64 9.13 5.33
C PHE A 4 -13.65 8.51 4.33
N LEU A 5 -14.02 8.44 3.06
CA LEU A 5 -13.14 7.90 2.01
C LEU A 5 -11.86 8.72 1.87
N TRP A 6 -11.94 10.06 1.95
CA TRP A 6 -10.77 10.92 1.92
C TRP A 6 -9.84 10.66 3.10
N ILE A 7 -10.40 10.51 4.31
CA ILE A 7 -9.60 10.18 5.49
C ILE A 7 -8.87 8.87 5.29
N VAL A 8 -9.58 7.84 4.83
CA VAL A 8 -9.00 6.51 4.58
C VAL A 8 -7.93 6.58 3.50
N GLN A 9 -8.18 7.32 2.41
CA GLN A 9 -7.21 7.51 1.32
C GLN A 9 -5.91 8.14 1.83
N ILE A 10 -6.02 9.21 2.62
CA ILE A 10 -4.85 9.92 3.15
C ILE A 10 -4.09 9.02 4.12
N LEU A 11 -4.77 8.35 5.03
CA LEU A 11 -4.13 7.44 5.98
C LEU A 11 -3.40 6.31 5.27
N LEU A 12 -4.05 5.67 4.31
CA LEU A 12 -3.44 4.58 3.56
C LEU A 12 -2.25 5.07 2.73
N ALA A 13 -2.38 6.26 2.12
CA ALA A 13 -1.30 6.87 1.36
C ALA A 13 -0.09 7.16 2.24
N LEU A 14 -0.29 7.68 3.45
CA LEU A 14 0.81 7.95 4.38
C LEU A 14 1.52 6.66 4.79
N VAL A 15 0.78 5.59 5.06
CA VAL A 15 1.36 4.28 5.40
C VAL A 15 2.18 3.75 4.23
N MET A 16 1.64 3.78 3.02
CA MET A 16 2.33 3.30 1.82
C MET A 16 3.56 4.14 1.51
N LEU A 17 3.47 5.46 1.65
CA LEU A 17 4.60 6.37 1.41
C LEU A 17 5.71 6.12 2.42
N ALA A 18 5.39 6.04 3.69
CA ALA A 18 6.38 5.79 4.74
C ALA A 18 7.06 4.43 4.55
N SER A 19 6.27 3.39 4.30
CA SER A 19 6.79 2.04 4.08
C SER A 19 7.65 1.96 2.83
N GLY A 20 7.18 2.53 1.72
CA GLY A 20 7.92 2.53 0.46
C GLY A 20 9.21 3.34 0.53
N ALA A 21 9.16 4.53 1.14
CA ALA A 21 10.34 5.37 1.32
C ALA A 21 11.39 4.67 2.19
N LEU A 22 10.96 3.98 3.24
CA LEU A 22 11.86 3.20 4.10
C LEU A 22 12.57 2.10 3.30
N MET A 23 11.84 1.39 2.45
CA MET A 23 12.39 0.32 1.62
C MET A 23 13.35 0.85 0.57
N LEU A 24 13.14 2.07 0.06
CA LEU A 24 14.04 2.70 -0.91
C LEU A 24 15.28 3.30 -0.25
N ALA A 25 15.14 3.84 0.98
CA ALA A 25 16.20 4.59 1.66
C ALA A 25 17.18 3.71 2.41
N ARG A 26 16.79 2.49 2.84
CA ARG A 26 17.63 1.62 3.66
C ARG A 26 18.14 0.43 2.85
N SER A 27 19.34 -0.05 3.21
CA SER A 27 19.90 -1.27 2.62
C SER A 27 19.07 -2.49 3.07
N ARG A 28 19.17 -3.57 2.29
CA ARG A 28 18.51 -4.85 2.61
C ARG A 28 18.91 -5.35 4.00
N GLU A 29 20.17 -5.21 4.37
CA GLU A 29 20.70 -5.64 5.66
C GLU A 29 20.06 -4.89 6.82
N LYS A 30 19.88 -3.57 6.69
CA LYS A 30 19.23 -2.75 7.70
C LYS A 30 17.74 -3.07 7.81
N LEU A 31 17.08 -3.30 6.69
CA LEU A 31 15.67 -3.70 6.68
C LEU A 31 15.48 -5.07 7.33
N ALA A 32 16.40 -6.00 7.16
CA ALA A 32 16.31 -7.33 7.73
C ALA A 32 16.32 -7.31 9.27
N ASP A 33 16.91 -6.29 9.90
CA ASP A 33 16.92 -6.15 11.36
C ASP A 33 15.51 -5.94 11.92
N SER A 34 14.62 -5.27 11.17
CA SER A 34 13.25 -5.01 11.61
C SER A 34 12.19 -5.75 10.79
N MET A 35 12.55 -6.19 9.60
CA MET A 35 11.65 -6.86 8.65
C MET A 35 12.30 -8.17 8.17
N THR A 36 12.11 -9.24 8.93
CA THR A 36 12.77 -10.52 8.64
C THR A 36 12.38 -11.10 7.28
N TRP A 37 11.16 -10.80 6.79
CA TRP A 37 10.70 -11.26 5.48
C TRP A 37 11.55 -10.75 4.32
N VAL A 38 12.27 -9.65 4.51
CA VAL A 38 13.12 -9.02 3.49
C VAL A 38 14.19 -9.98 2.99
N THR A 39 14.64 -10.92 3.83
CA THR A 39 15.67 -11.88 3.46
C THR A 39 15.25 -12.83 2.35
N ALA A 40 13.95 -12.98 2.10
CA ALA A 40 13.41 -13.80 1.01
C ALA A 40 13.47 -13.12 -0.36
N PHE A 41 13.87 -11.84 -0.41
CA PHE A 41 13.86 -11.03 -1.64
C PHE A 41 15.26 -10.52 -1.98
N THR A 42 15.49 -10.30 -3.28
CA THR A 42 16.71 -9.63 -3.74
C THR A 42 16.61 -8.13 -3.47
N PRO A 43 17.74 -7.38 -3.40
CA PRO A 43 17.70 -5.94 -3.26
C PRO A 43 16.88 -5.24 -4.36
N ALA A 44 16.95 -5.72 -5.60
CA ALA A 44 16.18 -5.16 -6.70
C ALA A 44 14.67 -5.35 -6.49
N GLN A 45 14.25 -6.51 -5.98
CA GLN A 45 12.84 -6.77 -5.68
C GLN A 45 12.33 -5.86 -4.56
N ILE A 46 13.13 -5.63 -3.53
CA ILE A 46 12.78 -4.74 -2.41
C ILE A 46 12.63 -3.31 -2.91
N GLN A 47 13.54 -2.83 -3.73
CA GLN A 47 13.45 -1.49 -4.33
C GLN A 47 12.23 -1.36 -5.22
N GLY A 48 11.92 -2.38 -6.01
CA GLY A 48 10.72 -2.41 -6.84
C GLY A 48 9.44 -2.32 -6.02
N LEU A 49 9.36 -3.06 -4.92
CA LEU A 49 8.23 -3.00 -4.00
C LEU A 49 8.10 -1.62 -3.36
N GLY A 50 9.21 -1.04 -2.92
CA GLY A 50 9.23 0.30 -2.34
C GLY A 50 8.73 1.34 -3.33
N LEU A 51 9.18 1.27 -4.57
CA LEU A 51 8.73 2.17 -5.64
C LEU A 51 7.23 2.01 -5.91
N LEU A 52 6.74 0.77 -5.98
CA LEU A 52 5.31 0.50 -6.17
C LEU A 52 4.47 1.11 -5.04
N LYS A 53 4.93 1.02 -3.80
CA LYS A 53 4.24 1.60 -2.64
C LYS A 53 4.19 3.12 -2.72
N VAL A 54 5.29 3.78 -3.11
CA VAL A 54 5.33 5.23 -3.28
C VAL A 54 4.39 5.67 -4.41
N LEU A 55 4.42 4.97 -5.54
CA LEU A 55 3.52 5.26 -6.66
C LEU A 55 2.06 5.05 -6.26
N ALA A 56 1.76 4.01 -5.47
CA ALA A 56 0.42 3.77 -4.96
C ALA A 56 -0.04 4.92 -4.05
N ALA A 57 0.83 5.42 -3.18
CA ALA A 57 0.52 6.55 -2.30
C ALA A 57 0.17 7.80 -3.12
N ILE A 58 0.94 8.09 -4.15
CA ILE A 58 0.68 9.22 -5.06
C ILE A 58 -0.65 9.00 -5.78
N GLY A 59 -0.90 7.80 -6.29
CA GLY A 59 -2.13 7.46 -7.01
C GLY A 59 -3.39 7.51 -6.15
N LEU A 60 -3.26 7.29 -4.85
CA LEU A 60 -4.40 7.36 -3.93
C LEU A 60 -4.90 8.78 -3.70
N VAL A 61 -4.03 9.76 -3.74
CA VAL A 61 -4.37 11.13 -3.33
C VAL A 61 -4.28 12.14 -4.47
N LEU A 62 -3.18 12.14 -5.22
CA LEU A 62 -2.87 13.21 -6.16
C LEU A 62 -3.88 13.34 -7.31
N PRO A 63 -4.30 12.26 -8.00
CA PRO A 63 -5.30 12.39 -9.06
C PRO A 63 -6.63 12.92 -8.55
N ALA A 64 -7.05 12.49 -7.36
CA ALA A 64 -8.29 12.94 -6.75
C ALA A 64 -8.22 14.42 -6.32
N ALA A 65 -7.08 14.83 -5.73
CA ALA A 65 -6.89 16.20 -5.27
C ALA A 65 -6.82 17.21 -6.42
N THR A 66 -6.22 16.81 -7.54
CA THR A 66 -6.06 17.69 -8.72
C THR A 66 -7.24 17.62 -9.68
N GLY A 67 -8.09 16.60 -9.57
CA GLY A 67 -9.18 16.36 -10.51
C GLY A 67 -8.73 15.85 -11.87
N ILE A 68 -7.44 15.58 -12.05
CA ILE A 68 -6.88 15.07 -13.31
C ILE A 68 -6.81 13.56 -13.24
N ALA A 69 -7.49 12.88 -14.18
CA ALA A 69 -7.51 11.41 -14.28
C ALA A 69 -7.82 10.74 -12.93
N SER A 70 -8.86 11.22 -12.24
CA SER A 70 -9.21 10.78 -10.88
C SER A 70 -9.53 9.28 -10.79
N ILE A 71 -9.77 8.61 -11.91
CA ILE A 71 -9.97 7.15 -11.97
C ILE A 71 -8.74 6.37 -11.46
N TRP A 72 -7.56 6.99 -11.45
CA TRP A 72 -6.37 6.35 -10.94
C TRP A 72 -6.40 6.11 -9.42
N THR A 73 -7.22 6.87 -8.67
CA THR A 73 -7.37 6.65 -7.23
C THR A 73 -7.94 5.27 -6.90
N PRO A 74 -9.11 4.85 -7.44
CA PRO A 74 -9.58 3.49 -7.20
C PRO A 74 -8.69 2.43 -7.81
N ILE A 75 -8.04 2.71 -8.95
CA ILE A 75 -7.07 1.78 -9.55
C ILE A 75 -5.88 1.57 -8.62
N ALA A 76 -5.35 2.66 -8.03
CA ALA A 76 -4.27 2.56 -7.05
C ALA A 76 -4.70 1.75 -5.81
N ALA A 77 -5.93 1.93 -5.36
CA ALA A 77 -6.48 1.16 -4.23
C ALA A 77 -6.53 -0.34 -4.55
N VAL A 78 -6.92 -0.74 -5.75
CA VAL A 78 -6.86 -2.13 -6.19
C VAL A 78 -5.42 -2.64 -6.17
N GLY A 79 -4.47 -1.82 -6.65
CA GLY A 79 -3.06 -2.16 -6.61
C GLY A 79 -2.55 -2.40 -5.18
N VAL A 80 -2.94 -1.55 -4.23
CA VAL A 80 -2.60 -1.73 -2.82
C VAL A 80 -3.20 -3.03 -2.27
N ALA A 81 -4.44 -3.33 -2.62
CA ALA A 81 -5.09 -4.58 -2.20
C ALA A 81 -4.30 -5.80 -2.69
N LEU A 82 -3.85 -5.79 -3.93
CA LEU A 82 -3.03 -6.87 -4.49
C LEU A 82 -1.66 -6.96 -3.79
N LEU A 83 -1.04 -5.82 -3.48
CA LEU A 83 0.21 -5.79 -2.70
C LEU A 83 0.01 -6.41 -1.31
N MET A 84 -1.12 -6.14 -0.67
CA MET A 84 -1.41 -6.67 0.66
C MET A 84 -1.64 -8.18 0.63
N ILE A 85 -2.24 -8.72 -0.42
CA ILE A 85 -2.36 -10.18 -0.61
C ILE A 85 -0.97 -10.81 -0.69
N GLY A 86 -0.10 -10.26 -1.54
CA GLY A 86 1.28 -10.75 -1.65
C GLY A 86 2.05 -10.63 -0.36
N ALA A 87 1.91 -9.52 0.35
CA ALA A 87 2.54 -9.32 1.65
C ALA A 87 2.04 -10.31 2.70
N ALA A 88 0.73 -10.58 2.73
CA ALA A 88 0.16 -11.56 3.65
C ALA A 88 0.73 -12.96 3.43
N ILE A 89 0.88 -13.38 2.18
CA ILE A 89 1.49 -14.66 1.83
C ILE A 89 2.95 -14.70 2.32
N THR A 90 3.70 -13.62 2.11
CA THR A 90 5.09 -13.51 2.54
C THR A 90 5.22 -13.63 4.06
N HIS A 91 4.39 -12.89 4.80
CA HIS A 91 4.40 -12.93 6.27
C HIS A 91 3.94 -14.28 6.81
N LEU A 92 2.99 -14.94 6.13
CA LEU A 92 2.54 -16.28 6.52
C LEU A 92 3.70 -17.28 6.41
N ARG A 93 4.47 -17.20 5.33
CA ARG A 93 5.64 -18.07 5.12
C ARG A 93 6.73 -17.80 6.15
N ALA A 94 6.86 -16.57 6.62
CA ALA A 94 7.84 -16.16 7.64
C ALA A 94 7.32 -16.33 9.07
N HIS A 95 6.09 -16.82 9.26
CA HIS A 95 5.43 -16.97 10.56
C HIS A 95 5.30 -15.67 11.34
N GLU A 96 4.98 -14.56 10.64
CA GLU A 96 4.86 -13.23 11.20
C GLU A 96 3.38 -12.84 11.35
N LEU A 97 2.67 -13.49 12.26
CA LEU A 97 1.22 -13.30 12.44
C LEU A 97 0.78 -11.86 12.70
N PRO A 98 1.47 -11.04 13.55
CA PRO A 98 1.06 -9.64 13.74
C PRO A 98 1.08 -8.83 12.45
N ASN A 99 2.03 -9.09 11.55
CA ASN A 99 2.12 -8.41 10.27
C ASN A 99 0.98 -8.79 9.33
N ILE A 100 0.47 -10.02 9.43
CA ILE A 100 -0.69 -10.48 8.65
C ILE A 100 -1.93 -9.69 9.06
N VAL A 101 -2.12 -9.44 10.36
CA VAL A 101 -3.24 -8.63 10.85
C VAL A 101 -3.19 -7.21 10.28
N VAL A 102 -2.01 -6.58 10.30
CA VAL A 102 -1.81 -5.26 9.70
C VAL A 102 -2.14 -5.28 8.21
N ASN A 103 -1.68 -6.29 7.48
CA ASN A 103 -1.97 -6.43 6.06
C ASN A 103 -3.47 -6.61 5.79
N ALA A 104 -4.16 -7.37 6.63
CA ALA A 104 -5.60 -7.54 6.50
C ALA A 104 -6.36 -6.22 6.70
N VAL A 105 -5.95 -5.40 7.66
CA VAL A 105 -6.53 -4.08 7.89
C VAL A 105 -6.28 -3.18 6.67
N LEU A 106 -5.05 -3.12 6.18
CA LEU A 106 -4.71 -2.30 5.01
C LEU A 106 -5.45 -2.77 3.76
N PHE A 107 -5.60 -4.07 3.57
CA PHE A 107 -6.39 -4.64 2.48
C PHE A 107 -7.86 -4.19 2.58
N ALA A 108 -8.44 -4.25 3.78
CA ALA A 108 -9.83 -3.83 3.99
C ALA A 108 -10.01 -2.34 3.67
N LEU A 109 -9.07 -1.48 4.09
CA LEU A 109 -9.10 -0.05 3.77
C LEU A 109 -8.99 0.18 2.26
N ALA A 110 -8.10 -0.52 1.59
CA ALA A 110 -7.95 -0.42 0.14
C ALA A 110 -9.22 -0.87 -0.59
N ALA A 111 -9.85 -1.96 -0.13
CA ALA A 111 -11.11 -2.44 -0.70
C ALA A 111 -12.25 -1.43 -0.53
N VAL A 112 -12.34 -0.77 0.61
CA VAL A 112 -13.33 0.28 0.86
C VAL A 112 -13.14 1.44 -0.12
N ILE A 113 -11.90 1.88 -0.32
CA ILE A 113 -11.60 2.96 -1.28
C ILE A 113 -11.98 2.53 -2.69
N ALA A 114 -11.56 1.35 -3.12
CA ALA A 114 -11.86 0.86 -4.47
C ALA A 114 -13.36 0.76 -4.71
N CYS A 115 -14.10 0.16 -3.79
CA CYS A 115 -15.55 0.01 -3.91
C CYS A 115 -16.26 1.37 -3.92
N GLY A 116 -15.85 2.28 -3.05
CA GLY A 116 -16.47 3.61 -2.97
C GLY A 116 -16.16 4.47 -4.20
N ARG A 117 -14.92 4.47 -4.67
CA ARG A 117 -14.47 5.34 -5.76
C ARG A 117 -14.76 4.78 -7.15
N PHE A 118 -14.92 3.49 -7.31
CA PHE A 118 -15.47 2.91 -8.55
C PHE A 118 -17.00 2.97 -8.59
N GLY A 119 -17.66 3.04 -7.44
CA GLY A 119 -19.10 2.96 -7.28
C GLY A 119 -19.75 4.29 -6.89
N PRO A 120 -20.58 4.29 -5.81
CA PRO A 120 -21.46 5.42 -5.48
C PRO A 120 -20.74 6.74 -5.20
N TYR A 121 -19.47 6.69 -4.80
CA TYR A 121 -18.68 7.86 -4.40
C TYR A 121 -17.56 8.16 -5.37
N ALA A 122 -17.70 7.78 -6.64
CA ALA A 122 -16.75 8.13 -7.69
C ALA A 122 -16.59 9.65 -7.81
N PHE A 123 -15.39 10.07 -8.20
CA PHE A 123 -15.07 11.48 -8.39
C PHE A 123 -15.77 12.10 -9.60
#